data_f34f126a55a8034595566c3af5d0c663
#
_entry.id   f34f126a55a8034595566c3af5d0c663
#
_cell.length_a   1.000
_cell.length_b   1.000
_cell.length_c   1.000
_cell.angle_alpha   90.00
_cell.angle_beta   90.00
_cell.angle_gamma   90.00
#
_symmetry.space_group_name_H-M   'P 1'
#
loop_
_entity.id
_entity.type
_entity.pdbx_description
1 polymer ?
#
loop_
_entity_poly.entity_id
_entity_poly.type
_entity_poly.pdbx_seq_one_letter_code
_entity_poly.pdbx_strand_id
1 'polypeptide(L)'
;MAPGPGKDTAMSETFQGSQDYVASEELMRAVNIAMVLQKPLLIKGEPGTGKTVLAEAIAKSLGKELIIWNIKSTTKAQDGLYVYDVVQRLYDSQFGGEGVDDIEKYVKLGKLGEAFSADEQVILLIDEIDKADLEFPNDLLWELDKMEFYIPETKETIAAKQRPIVIITSNAEKELPDAFLRRCIFHYIAFPSQDMMADIVHAHYNNIEDHLLEMAMKAFYQIRDLPTVAKKPSTSELLDWLQALRLGGVDPDKIENELPYAGILLKKNEDLTAVKNAKNRVRNGYRW
;
A
#
# COMPACT_ATOMS: atom_id res chain seq x y z
N MET A 1 -34.58 34.13 -10.65
CA MET A 1 -34.59 32.74 -10.19
C MET A 1 -33.58 32.00 -11.03
N ALA A 2 -32.37 31.80 -10.55
CA ALA A 2 -31.35 31.00 -11.22
C ALA A 2 -31.50 29.54 -10.77
N PRO A 3 -31.35 28.55 -11.65
CA PRO A 3 -31.39 27.14 -11.25
C PRO A 3 -30.14 26.82 -10.41
N GLY A 4 -30.33 26.19 -9.27
CA GLY A 4 -29.27 25.71 -8.40
C GLY A 4 -28.44 24.60 -9.04
N PRO A 5 -27.18 24.39 -8.58
CA PRO A 5 -26.30 23.39 -9.16
C PRO A 5 -26.85 21.98 -8.94
N GLY A 6 -26.79 21.19 -10.02
CA GLY A 6 -27.32 19.83 -10.10
C GLY A 6 -26.75 18.88 -9.06
N LYS A 7 -27.65 18.17 -8.43
CA LYS A 7 -27.41 17.14 -7.41
C LYS A 7 -27.34 15.72 -7.99
N ASP A 8 -26.80 15.48 -9.17
CA ASP A 8 -26.95 14.16 -9.81
C ASP A 8 -25.67 13.51 -10.39
N THR A 9 -24.47 13.97 -10.03
CA THR A 9 -23.23 13.37 -10.58
C THR A 9 -22.37 12.57 -9.58
N ALA A 10 -22.75 12.47 -8.31
CA ALA A 10 -21.91 11.89 -7.27
C ALA A 10 -22.19 10.41 -6.92
N MET A 11 -23.08 9.71 -7.63
CA MET A 11 -23.46 8.33 -7.31
C MET A 11 -23.02 7.26 -8.32
N SER A 12 -22.22 7.57 -9.35
CA SER A 12 -21.91 6.60 -10.42
C SER A 12 -20.60 5.84 -10.27
N GLU A 13 -19.67 6.28 -9.46
CA GLU A 13 -18.36 5.61 -9.27
C GLU A 13 -18.26 5.05 -7.85
N THR A 14 -18.59 3.76 -7.68
CA THR A 14 -18.42 3.06 -6.40
C THR A 14 -17.47 1.90 -6.57
N PHE A 15 -16.51 1.76 -5.67
CA PHE A 15 -15.64 0.61 -5.59
C PHE A 15 -16.40 -0.58 -5.00
N GLN A 16 -16.47 -1.68 -5.74
CA GLN A 16 -17.15 -2.94 -5.35
C GLN A 16 -16.18 -4.12 -5.26
N GLY A 17 -14.87 -3.84 -5.16
CA GLY A 17 -13.83 -4.86 -5.27
C GLY A 17 -13.37 -5.05 -6.71
N SER A 18 -12.46 -5.98 -6.92
CA SER A 18 -11.99 -6.37 -8.25
C SER A 18 -11.77 -7.89 -8.31
N GLN A 19 -11.63 -8.44 -9.52
CA GLN A 19 -11.35 -9.88 -9.69
C GLN A 19 -10.02 -10.30 -9.06
N ASP A 20 -9.07 -9.38 -8.99
CA ASP A 20 -7.71 -9.64 -8.50
C ASP A 20 -7.52 -9.23 -7.03
N TYR A 21 -8.56 -8.68 -6.37
CA TYR A 21 -8.47 -8.20 -4.99
C TYR A 21 -9.75 -8.49 -4.20
N VAL A 22 -9.62 -9.38 -3.22
CA VAL A 22 -10.71 -9.74 -2.31
C VAL A 22 -10.85 -8.65 -1.23
N ALA A 23 -11.87 -7.81 -1.34
CA ALA A 23 -12.14 -6.72 -0.41
C ALA A 23 -13.28 -7.09 0.55
N SER A 24 -13.09 -6.81 1.86
CA SER A 24 -14.19 -6.90 2.81
C SER A 24 -15.24 -5.80 2.57
N GLU A 25 -16.50 -6.05 2.98
CA GLU A 25 -17.54 -5.02 2.90
C GLU A 25 -17.17 -3.73 3.65
N GLU A 26 -16.51 -3.84 4.81
CA GLU A 26 -16.07 -2.68 5.59
C GLU A 26 -15.04 -1.86 4.83
N LEU A 27 -14.08 -2.51 4.18
CA LEU A 27 -13.06 -1.85 3.35
C LEU A 27 -13.71 -1.12 2.18
N MET A 28 -14.62 -1.80 1.44
CA MET A 28 -15.34 -1.17 0.33
C MET A 28 -16.13 0.07 0.78
N ARG A 29 -16.80 -0.01 1.94
CA ARG A 29 -17.51 1.15 2.54
C ARG A 29 -16.54 2.26 2.88
N ALA A 30 -15.38 1.96 3.50
CA ALA A 30 -14.38 2.97 3.86
C ALA A 30 -13.83 3.70 2.63
N VAL A 31 -13.52 2.96 1.55
CA VAL A 31 -13.09 3.52 0.25
C VAL A 31 -14.17 4.49 -0.28
N ASN A 32 -15.41 4.03 -0.38
CA ASN A 32 -16.50 4.82 -0.95
C ASN A 32 -16.82 6.07 -0.10
N ILE A 33 -16.76 5.97 1.23
CA ILE A 33 -16.94 7.12 2.13
C ILE A 33 -15.80 8.12 1.94
N ALA A 34 -14.54 7.66 1.83
CA ALA A 34 -13.41 8.54 1.61
C ALA A 34 -13.54 9.32 0.29
N MET A 35 -13.99 8.66 -0.78
CA MET A 35 -14.25 9.29 -2.07
C MET A 35 -15.36 10.34 -1.99
N VAL A 36 -16.50 10.01 -1.39
CA VAL A 36 -17.64 10.93 -1.24
C VAL A 36 -17.28 12.14 -0.36
N LEU A 37 -16.56 11.94 0.73
CA LEU A 37 -16.12 13.01 1.63
C LEU A 37 -14.89 13.76 1.10
N GLN A 38 -14.28 13.31 0.01
CA GLN A 38 -13.06 13.87 -0.56
C GLN A 38 -11.93 13.97 0.48
N LYS A 39 -11.81 12.95 1.34
CA LYS A 39 -10.76 12.85 2.36
C LYS A 39 -9.77 11.77 2.01
N PRO A 40 -8.49 11.92 2.40
CA PRO A 40 -7.52 10.84 2.29
C PRO A 40 -7.99 9.58 3.01
N LEU A 41 -7.81 8.42 2.39
CA LEU A 41 -8.06 7.12 3.00
C LEU A 41 -6.74 6.58 3.57
N LEU A 42 -6.63 6.50 4.89
CA LEU A 42 -5.48 5.91 5.58
C LEU A 42 -5.74 4.44 5.86
N ILE A 43 -4.96 3.58 5.23
CA ILE A 43 -4.99 2.13 5.41
C ILE A 43 -3.82 1.71 6.29
N LYS A 44 -4.11 1.19 7.46
CA LYS A 44 -3.13 0.52 8.33
C LYS A 44 -3.29 -1.00 8.28
N GLY A 45 -2.21 -1.73 8.49
CA GLY A 45 -2.22 -3.19 8.58
C GLY A 45 -0.82 -3.76 8.60
N GLU A 46 -0.70 -5.04 8.94
CA GLU A 46 0.57 -5.77 8.91
C GLU A 46 1.20 -5.71 7.50
N PRO A 47 2.53 -5.81 7.38
CA PRO A 47 3.18 -5.99 6.08
C PRO A 47 2.62 -7.19 5.32
N GLY A 48 2.42 -7.03 4.00
CA GLY A 48 1.91 -8.10 3.14
C GLY A 48 0.40 -8.38 3.25
N THR A 49 -0.40 -7.46 3.79
CA THR A 49 -1.87 -7.55 3.81
C THR A 49 -2.54 -6.97 2.56
N GLY A 50 -1.77 -6.66 1.50
CA GLY A 50 -2.32 -6.20 0.22
C GLY A 50 -2.70 -4.71 0.17
N LYS A 51 -2.13 -3.87 1.05
CA LYS A 51 -2.44 -2.42 1.09
C LYS A 51 -2.12 -1.69 -0.22
N THR A 52 -0.97 -1.94 -0.81
CA THR A 52 -0.56 -1.35 -2.10
C THR A 52 -1.42 -1.88 -3.24
N VAL A 53 -1.69 -3.20 -3.25
CA VAL A 53 -2.55 -3.86 -4.25
C VAL A 53 -3.98 -3.31 -4.21
N LEU A 54 -4.47 -2.86 -3.04
CA LEU A 54 -5.77 -2.19 -2.93
C LEU A 54 -5.85 -0.94 -3.81
N ALA A 55 -4.81 -0.09 -3.80
CA ALA A 55 -4.79 1.13 -4.61
C ALA A 55 -4.82 0.80 -6.12
N GLU A 56 -4.09 -0.23 -6.54
CA GLU A 56 -4.12 -0.74 -7.91
C GLU A 56 -5.52 -1.27 -8.29
N ALA A 57 -6.15 -2.02 -7.37
CA ALA A 57 -7.49 -2.56 -7.58
C ALA A 57 -8.55 -1.44 -7.71
N ILE A 58 -8.45 -0.39 -6.89
CA ILE A 58 -9.32 0.78 -6.96
C ILE A 58 -9.11 1.52 -8.29
N ALA A 59 -7.86 1.75 -8.68
CA ALA A 59 -7.52 2.42 -9.93
C ALA A 59 -8.08 1.67 -11.15
N LYS A 60 -7.87 0.36 -11.19
CA LYS A 60 -8.39 -0.52 -12.25
C LYS A 60 -9.92 -0.53 -12.29
N SER A 61 -10.57 -0.62 -11.12
CA SER A 61 -12.03 -0.65 -11.01
C SER A 61 -12.70 0.65 -11.47
N LEU A 62 -12.06 1.78 -11.18
CA LEU A 62 -12.58 3.11 -11.54
C LEU A 62 -12.07 3.61 -12.90
N GLY A 63 -11.18 2.87 -13.57
CA GLY A 63 -10.57 3.27 -14.84
C GLY A 63 -9.73 4.54 -14.73
N LYS A 64 -9.11 4.79 -13.57
CA LYS A 64 -8.31 5.99 -13.30
C LYS A 64 -6.83 5.68 -13.30
N GLU A 65 -6.02 6.67 -13.67
CA GLU A 65 -4.57 6.59 -13.55
C GLU A 65 -4.15 6.50 -12.08
N LEU A 66 -3.14 5.66 -11.79
CA LEU A 66 -2.55 5.49 -10.48
C LEU A 66 -1.16 6.13 -10.45
N ILE A 67 -1.00 7.15 -9.62
CA ILE A 67 0.29 7.77 -9.32
C ILE A 67 0.76 7.23 -7.97
N ILE A 68 1.96 6.61 -7.95
CA ILE A 68 2.51 6.00 -6.73
C ILE A 68 3.69 6.82 -6.22
N TRP A 69 3.61 7.24 -4.96
CA TRP A 69 4.69 7.86 -4.23
C TRP A 69 5.18 6.95 -3.09
N ASN A 70 6.27 6.21 -3.37
CA ASN A 70 6.90 5.33 -2.36
C ASN A 70 7.74 6.18 -1.40
N ILE A 71 7.37 6.16 -0.13
CA ILE A 71 8.05 6.92 0.91
C ILE A 71 9.27 6.16 1.41
N LYS A 72 10.38 6.88 1.56
CA LYS A 72 11.64 6.38 2.12
C LYS A 72 11.99 7.16 3.39
N SER A 73 12.89 6.64 4.19
CA SER A 73 13.37 7.33 5.40
C SER A 73 13.99 8.70 5.15
N THR A 74 14.43 8.94 3.92
CA THR A 74 15.04 10.23 3.49
C THR A 74 14.08 11.13 2.73
N THR A 75 12.84 10.70 2.47
CA THR A 75 11.85 11.46 1.72
C THR A 75 11.37 12.66 2.53
N LYS A 76 11.36 13.83 1.89
CA LYS A 76 10.81 15.08 2.43
C LYS A 76 9.48 15.40 1.75
N ALA A 77 8.60 16.12 2.42
CA ALA A 77 7.31 16.54 1.86
C ALA A 77 7.48 17.34 0.56
N GLN A 78 8.50 18.21 0.53
CA GLN A 78 8.86 19.00 -0.65
C GLN A 78 9.16 18.15 -1.90
N ASP A 79 9.78 16.96 -1.72
CA ASP A 79 10.11 16.06 -2.84
C ASP A 79 8.87 15.56 -3.59
N GLY A 80 7.74 15.49 -2.90
CA GLY A 80 6.46 15.13 -3.49
C GLY A 80 5.82 16.23 -4.31
N LEU A 81 6.16 17.49 -4.03
CA LEU A 81 5.60 18.65 -4.70
C LEU A 81 6.36 18.93 -5.98
N TYR A 82 7.61 19.34 -5.85
CA TYR A 82 8.53 19.59 -6.97
C TYR A 82 9.98 19.62 -6.51
N VAL A 83 10.87 19.49 -7.47
CA VAL A 83 12.31 19.69 -7.31
C VAL A 83 12.77 20.73 -8.31
N TYR A 84 13.47 21.76 -7.82
CA TYR A 84 14.10 22.74 -8.68
C TYR A 84 15.54 22.33 -8.98
N ASP A 85 15.85 22.07 -10.28
CA ASP A 85 17.16 21.58 -10.73
C ASP A 85 18.17 22.75 -10.88
N VAL A 86 18.64 23.23 -9.74
CA VAL A 86 19.63 24.32 -9.67
C VAL A 86 20.93 23.94 -10.38
N VAL A 87 21.32 22.66 -10.30
CA VAL A 87 22.58 22.18 -10.89
C VAL A 87 22.51 22.24 -12.41
N GLN A 88 21.41 21.76 -12.99
CA GLN A 88 21.22 21.83 -14.45
C GLN A 88 21.14 23.28 -14.94
N ARG A 89 20.42 24.13 -14.21
CA ARG A 89 20.35 25.56 -14.58
C ARG A 89 21.70 26.25 -14.52
N LEU A 90 22.51 25.98 -13.51
CA LEU A 90 23.85 26.54 -13.40
C LEU A 90 24.75 26.06 -14.55
N TYR A 91 24.66 24.77 -14.85
CA TYR A 91 25.41 24.19 -15.99
C TYR A 91 25.04 24.88 -17.33
N ASP A 92 23.73 24.96 -17.61
CA ASP A 92 23.24 25.60 -18.85
C ASP A 92 23.62 27.06 -18.90
N SER A 93 23.63 27.79 -17.78
CA SER A 93 24.08 29.18 -17.70
C SER A 93 25.57 29.36 -18.01
N GLN A 94 26.43 28.43 -17.62
CA GLN A 94 27.87 28.49 -17.82
C GLN A 94 28.29 28.05 -19.23
N PHE A 95 27.56 27.10 -19.81
CA PHE A 95 27.96 26.47 -21.09
C PHE A 95 27.07 26.87 -22.29
N GLY A 96 26.25 27.92 -22.13
CA GLY A 96 25.45 28.49 -23.22
C GLY A 96 24.24 27.63 -23.63
N GLY A 97 23.60 26.99 -22.67
CA GLY A 97 22.32 26.26 -22.88
C GLY A 97 21.22 27.20 -23.36
N GLU A 98 20.40 26.77 -24.31
CA GLU A 98 19.22 27.52 -24.74
C GLU A 98 18.13 27.52 -23.66
N GLY A 99 17.49 28.70 -23.48
CA GLY A 99 16.32 28.83 -22.57
C GLY A 99 16.66 28.86 -21.08
N VAL A 100 17.87 29.36 -20.70
CA VAL A 100 18.28 29.51 -19.28
C VAL A 100 17.39 30.48 -18.50
N ASP A 101 16.75 31.42 -19.18
CA ASP A 101 15.81 32.37 -18.57
C ASP A 101 14.43 31.78 -18.32
N ASP A 102 14.13 30.63 -18.93
CA ASP A 102 12.90 29.85 -18.70
C ASP A 102 13.06 29.00 -17.45
N ILE A 103 12.58 29.54 -16.31
CA ILE A 103 12.71 28.90 -15.00
C ILE A 103 11.91 27.62 -14.94
N GLU A 104 10.75 27.54 -15.59
CA GLU A 104 9.85 26.39 -15.59
C GLU A 104 10.54 25.11 -16.09
N LYS A 105 11.47 25.25 -17.06
CA LYS A 105 12.27 24.14 -17.59
C LYS A 105 13.05 23.37 -16.52
N TYR A 106 13.38 24.03 -15.41
CA TYR A 106 14.16 23.46 -14.31
C TYR A 106 13.30 23.02 -13.12
N VAL A 107 11.97 23.20 -13.20
CA VAL A 107 11.01 22.72 -12.21
C VAL A 107 10.55 21.33 -12.64
N LYS A 108 10.83 20.32 -11.82
CA LYS A 108 10.39 18.95 -12.02
C LYS A 108 9.35 18.61 -10.97
N LEU A 109 8.11 18.31 -11.39
CA LEU A 109 7.06 17.93 -10.46
C LEU A 109 7.38 16.63 -9.76
N GLY A 110 7.13 16.57 -8.45
CA GLY A 110 7.06 15.34 -7.67
C GLY A 110 5.69 14.67 -7.84
N LYS A 111 5.50 13.52 -7.19
CA LYS A 111 4.29 12.69 -7.39
C LYS A 111 2.98 13.38 -6.94
N LEU A 112 3.04 14.20 -5.90
CA LEU A 112 1.92 15.03 -5.47
C LEU A 112 1.66 16.15 -6.48
N GLY A 113 2.74 16.80 -6.96
CA GLY A 113 2.65 17.82 -8.01
C GLY A 113 2.08 17.27 -9.32
N GLU A 114 2.51 16.06 -9.76
CA GLU A 114 1.94 15.36 -10.92
C GLU A 114 0.43 15.15 -10.73
N ALA A 115 0.02 14.66 -9.54
CA ALA A 115 -1.39 14.40 -9.25
C ALA A 115 -2.25 15.67 -9.26
N PHE A 116 -1.71 16.82 -8.80
CA PHE A 116 -2.44 18.10 -8.82
C PHE A 116 -2.50 18.70 -10.22
N SER A 117 -1.50 18.45 -11.05
CA SER A 117 -1.43 18.97 -12.42
C SER A 117 -2.21 18.12 -13.43
N ALA A 118 -2.68 16.95 -13.03
CA ALA A 118 -3.42 16.05 -13.91
C ALA A 118 -4.72 16.67 -14.43
N ASP A 119 -5.02 16.47 -15.71
CA ASP A 119 -6.25 16.99 -16.32
C ASP A 119 -7.50 16.20 -15.91
N GLU A 120 -7.33 14.91 -15.64
CA GLU A 120 -8.38 14.01 -15.15
C GLU A 120 -8.15 13.64 -13.68
N GLN A 121 -9.21 13.17 -13.01
CA GLN A 121 -9.09 12.72 -11.64
C GLN A 121 -8.25 11.45 -11.58
N VAL A 122 -7.14 11.50 -10.85
CA VAL A 122 -6.22 10.39 -10.63
C VAL A 122 -6.36 9.81 -9.23
N ILE A 123 -5.80 8.63 -9.02
CA ILE A 123 -5.57 8.05 -7.69
C ILE A 123 -4.12 8.30 -7.32
N LEU A 124 -3.89 8.93 -6.16
CA LEU A 124 -2.57 9.11 -5.59
C LEU A 124 -2.39 8.15 -4.42
N LEU A 125 -1.44 7.23 -4.55
CA LEU A 125 -0.99 6.37 -3.46
C LEU A 125 0.26 6.96 -2.81
N ILE A 126 0.16 7.31 -1.52
CA ILE A 126 1.31 7.62 -0.66
C ILE A 126 1.61 6.35 0.12
N ASP A 127 2.63 5.59 -0.35
CA ASP A 127 2.89 4.25 0.17
C ASP A 127 3.91 4.27 1.31
N GLU A 128 3.57 3.61 2.42
CA GLU A 128 4.40 3.46 3.62
C GLU A 128 4.81 4.80 4.27
N ILE A 129 3.82 5.67 4.52
CA ILE A 129 4.04 7.02 5.07
C ILE A 129 4.85 7.04 6.39
N ASP A 130 4.75 5.98 7.17
CA ASP A 130 5.44 5.81 8.45
C ASP A 130 6.94 5.48 8.31
N LYS A 131 7.47 5.32 7.10
CA LYS A 131 8.93 5.20 6.86
C LYS A 131 9.66 6.53 7.01
N ALA A 132 9.03 7.64 6.65
CA ALA A 132 9.62 8.97 6.77
C ALA A 132 9.76 9.41 8.24
N ASP A 133 10.28 10.61 8.43
CA ASP A 133 10.37 11.23 9.74
C ASP A 133 8.98 11.56 10.29
N LEU A 134 8.88 11.71 11.64
CA LEU A 134 7.62 11.91 12.34
C LEU A 134 6.86 13.17 11.90
N GLU A 135 7.58 14.21 11.48
CA GLU A 135 6.99 15.48 11.02
C GLU A 135 6.48 15.41 9.58
N PHE A 136 6.95 14.48 8.77
CA PHE A 136 6.60 14.36 7.37
C PHE A 136 5.09 14.37 7.09
N PRO A 137 4.23 13.60 7.81
CA PRO A 137 2.79 13.66 7.60
C PRO A 137 2.19 15.04 7.91
N ASN A 138 2.73 15.74 8.90
CA ASN A 138 2.28 17.10 9.25
C ASN A 138 2.65 18.11 8.17
N ASP A 139 3.82 17.95 7.55
CA ASP A 139 4.30 18.82 6.48
C ASP A 139 3.44 18.73 5.20
N LEU A 140 2.65 17.66 5.05
CA LEU A 140 1.72 17.46 3.92
C LEU A 140 0.29 17.94 4.20
N LEU A 141 0.00 18.41 5.42
CA LEU A 141 -1.38 18.71 5.82
C LEU A 141 -2.02 19.82 4.99
N TRP A 142 -1.26 20.86 4.69
CA TRP A 142 -1.77 22.00 3.91
C TRP A 142 -2.11 21.57 2.49
N GLU A 143 -1.19 20.88 1.83
CA GLU A 143 -1.33 20.46 0.44
C GLU A 143 -2.47 19.47 0.27
N LEU A 144 -2.61 18.51 1.21
CA LEU A 144 -3.70 17.54 1.19
C LEU A 144 -5.08 18.16 1.53
N ASP A 145 -5.12 19.22 2.33
CA ASP A 145 -6.37 19.92 2.64
C ASP A 145 -6.79 20.85 1.49
N LYS A 146 -5.86 21.65 0.97
CA LYS A 146 -6.12 22.68 -0.03
C LYS A 146 -6.00 22.18 -1.46
N MET A 147 -5.25 21.09 -1.67
CA MET A 147 -4.92 20.56 -2.98
C MET A 147 -4.22 21.62 -3.87
N GLU A 148 -3.32 22.37 -3.26
CA GLU A 148 -2.50 23.37 -3.93
C GLU A 148 -1.14 23.52 -3.25
N PHE A 149 -0.14 23.99 -4.00
CA PHE A 149 1.16 24.38 -3.47
C PHE A 149 1.75 25.51 -4.29
N TYR A 150 2.68 26.27 -3.71
CA TYR A 150 3.33 27.41 -4.32
C TYR A 150 4.77 27.08 -4.72
N ILE A 151 5.17 27.48 -5.92
CA ILE A 151 6.53 27.35 -6.45
C ILE A 151 7.19 28.74 -6.41
N PRO A 152 8.10 29.03 -5.45
CA PRO A 152 8.76 30.31 -5.31
C PRO A 152 9.55 30.77 -6.52
N GLU A 153 10.16 29.81 -7.22
CA GLU A 153 11.03 30.07 -8.37
C GLU A 153 10.26 30.66 -9.56
N THR A 154 9.09 30.11 -9.87
CA THR A 154 8.20 30.59 -10.94
C THR A 154 7.17 31.62 -10.44
N LYS A 155 6.99 31.71 -9.13
CA LYS A 155 5.95 32.52 -8.45
C LYS A 155 4.53 32.09 -8.82
N GLU A 156 4.34 30.83 -9.09
CA GLU A 156 3.08 30.23 -9.47
C GLU A 156 2.52 29.35 -8.36
N THR A 157 1.19 29.26 -8.31
CA THR A 157 0.48 28.30 -7.48
C THR A 157 -0.10 27.21 -8.37
N ILE A 158 0.28 25.98 -8.12
CA ILE A 158 -0.33 24.82 -8.75
C ILE A 158 -1.48 24.36 -7.85
N ALA A 159 -2.70 24.42 -8.36
CA ALA A 159 -3.91 23.92 -7.70
C ALA A 159 -4.49 22.76 -8.50
N ALA A 160 -4.99 21.74 -7.79
CA ALA A 160 -5.54 20.56 -8.44
C ALA A 160 -6.77 20.91 -9.29
N LYS A 161 -6.69 20.63 -10.59
CA LYS A 161 -7.81 20.80 -11.53
C LYS A 161 -8.95 19.85 -11.19
N GLN A 162 -8.61 18.63 -10.86
CA GLN A 162 -9.51 17.59 -10.35
C GLN A 162 -8.91 17.06 -9.04
N ARG A 163 -9.72 17.04 -7.95
CA ARG A 163 -9.24 16.55 -6.66
C ARG A 163 -8.87 15.08 -6.76
N PRO A 164 -7.60 14.68 -6.55
CA PRO A 164 -7.21 13.28 -6.58
C PRO A 164 -7.86 12.48 -5.45
N ILE A 165 -8.10 11.19 -5.69
CA ILE A 165 -8.45 10.23 -4.64
C ILE A 165 -7.14 9.83 -3.97
N VAL A 166 -6.95 10.26 -2.71
CA VAL A 166 -5.69 10.00 -1.99
C VAL A 166 -5.83 8.78 -1.12
N ILE A 167 -4.97 7.79 -1.35
CA ILE A 167 -4.82 6.58 -0.54
C ILE A 167 -3.46 6.62 0.13
N ILE A 168 -3.42 6.38 1.43
CA ILE A 168 -2.20 6.43 2.24
C ILE A 168 -2.07 5.09 2.94
N THR A 169 -0.90 4.46 2.86
CA THR A 169 -0.64 3.21 3.57
C THR A 169 0.35 3.39 4.70
N SER A 170 0.21 2.56 5.74
CA SER A 170 1.13 2.49 6.87
C SER A 170 1.23 1.05 7.37
N ASN A 171 2.45 0.61 7.67
CA ASN A 171 2.72 -0.69 8.29
C ASN A 171 2.61 -0.65 9.82
N ALA A 172 2.21 0.50 10.38
CA ALA A 172 2.15 0.74 11.82
C ALA A 172 3.52 0.61 12.54
N GLU A 173 4.62 0.87 11.82
CA GLU A 173 5.97 0.87 12.40
C GLU A 173 6.18 2.09 13.31
N LYS A 174 5.56 3.22 12.97
CA LYS A 174 5.56 4.46 13.77
C LYS A 174 4.13 4.97 13.95
N GLU A 175 3.89 5.67 15.04
CA GLU A 175 2.63 6.38 15.24
C GLU A 175 2.58 7.63 14.37
N LEU A 176 1.42 7.87 13.75
CA LEU A 176 1.18 9.07 12.95
C LEU A 176 0.59 10.18 13.83
N PRO A 177 0.90 11.46 13.56
CA PRO A 177 0.41 12.57 14.36
C PRO A 177 -1.12 12.66 14.37
N ASP A 178 -1.70 12.99 15.52
CA ASP A 178 -3.16 13.14 15.69
C ASP A 178 -3.77 14.15 14.71
N ALA A 179 -3.05 15.24 14.42
CA ALA A 179 -3.49 16.27 13.48
C ALA A 179 -3.68 15.67 12.07
N PHE A 180 -2.82 14.76 11.67
CA PHE A 180 -2.91 14.05 10.39
C PHE A 180 -4.06 13.03 10.41
N LEU A 181 -4.15 12.22 11.47
CA LEU A 181 -5.20 11.20 11.61
C LEU A 181 -6.62 11.78 11.51
N ARG A 182 -6.87 12.95 12.09
CA ARG A 182 -8.19 13.62 12.05
C ARG A 182 -8.64 14.04 10.64
N ARG A 183 -7.71 14.13 9.70
CA ARG A 183 -7.99 14.52 8.31
C ARG A 183 -8.27 13.33 7.40
N CYS A 184 -7.96 12.13 7.87
CA CYS A 184 -8.10 10.90 7.10
C CYS A 184 -9.37 10.14 7.50
N ILE A 185 -9.93 9.39 6.56
CA ILE A 185 -10.78 8.24 6.85
C ILE A 185 -9.84 7.08 7.14
N PHE A 186 -10.01 6.45 8.29
CA PHE A 186 -9.15 5.36 8.75
C PHE A 186 -9.78 4.00 8.54
N HIS A 187 -9.00 3.06 8.03
CA HIS A 187 -9.36 1.64 8.01
C HIS A 187 -8.16 0.76 8.36
N TYR A 188 -8.39 -0.24 9.20
CA TYR A 188 -7.36 -1.22 9.54
C TYR A 188 -7.63 -2.52 8.79
N ILE A 189 -6.70 -2.94 7.95
CA ILE A 189 -6.75 -4.25 7.29
C ILE A 189 -6.14 -5.27 8.26
N ALA A 190 -7.00 -6.09 8.86
CA ALA A 190 -6.56 -7.23 9.64
C ALA A 190 -5.91 -8.27 8.73
N PHE A 191 -5.03 -9.10 9.31
CA PHE A 191 -4.50 -10.23 8.58
C PHE A 191 -5.67 -11.16 8.17
N PRO A 192 -5.70 -11.67 6.92
CA PRO A 192 -6.81 -12.47 6.43
C PRO A 192 -7.12 -13.68 7.32
N SER A 193 -8.41 -13.96 7.52
CA SER A 193 -8.84 -15.25 8.10
C SER A 193 -8.47 -16.41 7.18
N GLN A 194 -8.58 -17.65 7.67
CA GLN A 194 -8.28 -18.82 6.83
C GLN A 194 -9.19 -18.88 5.59
N ASP A 195 -10.47 -18.58 5.74
CA ASP A 195 -11.43 -18.58 4.63
C ASP A 195 -11.07 -17.51 3.59
N MET A 196 -10.85 -16.27 4.04
CA MET A 196 -10.44 -15.17 3.16
C MET A 196 -9.07 -15.45 2.49
N MET A 197 -8.15 -16.10 3.19
CA MET A 197 -6.86 -16.48 2.62
C MET A 197 -7.01 -17.55 1.54
N ALA A 198 -7.93 -18.50 1.72
CA ALA A 198 -8.23 -19.49 0.69
C ALA A 198 -8.76 -18.80 -0.59
N ASP A 199 -9.66 -17.83 -0.45
CA ASP A 199 -10.15 -17.03 -1.58
C ASP A 199 -9.00 -16.27 -2.28
N ILE A 200 -8.09 -15.67 -1.50
CA ILE A 200 -6.91 -14.99 -2.04
C ILE A 200 -6.02 -15.98 -2.82
N VAL A 201 -5.78 -17.16 -2.27
CA VAL A 201 -4.98 -18.20 -2.94
C VAL A 201 -5.64 -18.63 -4.24
N HIS A 202 -6.96 -18.86 -4.26
CA HIS A 202 -7.70 -19.23 -5.46
C HIS A 202 -7.71 -18.12 -6.53
N ALA A 203 -7.72 -16.85 -6.12
CA ALA A 203 -7.58 -15.73 -7.05
C ALA A 203 -6.20 -15.69 -7.73
N HIS A 204 -5.14 -16.19 -7.06
CA HIS A 204 -3.78 -16.23 -7.61
C HIS A 204 -3.47 -17.54 -8.35
N TYR A 205 -4.07 -18.65 -7.92
CA TYR A 205 -3.80 -20.00 -8.44
C TYR A 205 -5.09 -20.70 -8.83
N ASN A 206 -5.45 -20.66 -10.10
CA ASN A 206 -6.68 -21.29 -10.64
C ASN A 206 -6.75 -22.80 -10.43
N ASN A 207 -5.62 -23.50 -10.26
CA ASN A 207 -5.54 -24.96 -10.12
C ASN A 207 -4.56 -25.34 -9.01
N ILE A 208 -4.94 -25.12 -7.76
CA ILE A 208 -4.23 -25.66 -6.61
C ILE A 208 -4.97 -26.90 -6.09
N GLU A 209 -4.21 -27.93 -5.73
CA GLU A 209 -4.79 -29.13 -5.14
C GLU A 209 -5.36 -28.82 -3.75
N ASP A 210 -6.61 -29.17 -3.48
CA ASP A 210 -7.31 -28.83 -2.24
C ASP A 210 -6.59 -29.36 -1.00
N HIS A 211 -6.07 -30.60 -1.05
CA HIS A 211 -5.35 -31.21 0.06
C HIS A 211 -4.01 -30.49 0.34
N LEU A 212 -3.30 -30.10 -0.70
CA LEU A 212 -2.08 -29.28 -0.56
C LEU A 212 -2.38 -27.94 0.10
N LEU A 213 -3.43 -27.27 -0.35
CA LEU A 213 -3.88 -25.98 0.21
C LEU A 213 -4.25 -26.12 1.68
N GLU A 214 -5.07 -27.11 2.04
CA GLU A 214 -5.50 -27.36 3.42
C GLU A 214 -4.30 -27.56 4.36
N MET A 215 -3.37 -28.45 3.99
CA MET A 215 -2.21 -28.77 4.82
C MET A 215 -1.24 -27.59 4.95
N ALA A 216 -1.04 -26.86 3.85
CA ALA A 216 -0.19 -25.66 3.85
C ALA A 216 -0.82 -24.53 4.70
N MET A 217 -2.11 -24.27 4.56
CA MET A 217 -2.83 -23.26 5.34
C MET A 217 -2.78 -23.58 6.84
N LYS A 218 -3.04 -24.84 7.21
CA LYS A 218 -2.94 -25.29 8.59
C LYS A 218 -1.56 -25.03 9.19
N ALA A 219 -0.50 -25.44 8.49
CA ALA A 219 0.87 -25.23 8.95
C ALA A 219 1.24 -23.72 9.03
N PHE A 220 0.77 -22.93 8.06
CA PHE A 220 1.02 -21.51 8.02
C PHE A 220 0.39 -20.77 9.21
N TYR A 221 -0.89 -21.02 9.51
CA TYR A 221 -1.56 -20.36 10.64
C TYR A 221 -1.00 -20.85 11.98
N GLN A 222 -0.66 -22.13 12.11
CA GLN A 222 0.04 -22.63 13.29
C GLN A 222 1.35 -21.86 13.55
N ILE A 223 2.14 -21.56 12.50
CA ILE A 223 3.36 -20.77 12.63
C ILE A 223 3.04 -19.34 13.07
N ARG A 224 2.02 -18.72 12.48
CA ARG A 224 1.61 -17.35 12.83
C ARG A 224 1.10 -17.21 14.25
N ASP A 225 0.47 -18.26 14.78
CA ASP A 225 -0.07 -18.28 16.15
C ASP A 225 1.00 -18.54 17.21
N LEU A 226 2.21 -18.96 16.80
CA LEU A 226 3.32 -19.15 17.73
C LEU A 226 3.80 -17.82 18.31
N PRO A 227 3.69 -17.58 19.64
CA PRO A 227 4.16 -16.35 20.28
C PRO A 227 5.68 -16.14 20.17
N THR A 228 6.42 -17.23 19.92
CA THR A 228 7.87 -17.24 19.82
C THR A 228 8.39 -16.83 18.44
N VAL A 229 7.50 -16.71 17.45
CA VAL A 229 7.85 -16.23 16.10
C VAL A 229 7.76 -14.70 16.09
N ALA A 230 8.91 -14.05 16.03
CA ALA A 230 9.00 -12.59 16.07
C ALA A 230 8.50 -11.94 14.76
N LYS A 231 8.89 -12.51 13.61
CA LYS A 231 8.41 -12.06 12.30
C LYS A 231 7.43 -13.08 11.73
N LYS A 232 6.14 -12.80 11.90
CA LYS A 232 5.07 -13.65 11.33
C LYS A 232 5.11 -13.61 9.80
N PRO A 233 4.98 -14.76 9.12
CA PRO A 233 4.96 -14.78 7.66
C PRO A 233 3.71 -14.09 7.10
N SER A 234 3.88 -13.40 5.98
CA SER A 234 2.85 -12.62 5.28
C SER A 234 2.11 -13.45 4.22
N THR A 235 1.07 -12.84 3.63
CA THR A 235 0.32 -13.44 2.50
C THR A 235 1.23 -13.72 1.31
N SER A 236 2.13 -12.79 0.95
CA SER A 236 3.05 -12.99 -0.17
C SER A 236 3.98 -14.19 0.07
N GLU A 237 4.49 -14.33 1.31
CA GLU A 237 5.33 -15.47 1.67
C GLU A 237 4.56 -16.81 1.64
N LEU A 238 3.26 -16.81 1.96
CA LEU A 238 2.42 -17.99 1.79
C LEU A 238 2.25 -18.36 0.31
N LEU A 239 1.97 -17.37 -0.54
CA LEU A 239 1.80 -17.60 -1.98
C LEU A 239 3.10 -18.18 -2.60
N ASP A 240 4.24 -17.57 -2.30
CA ASP A 240 5.55 -18.08 -2.74
C ASP A 240 5.83 -19.50 -2.23
N TRP A 241 5.45 -19.77 -0.98
CA TRP A 241 5.64 -21.10 -0.38
C TRP A 241 4.76 -22.15 -1.03
N LEU A 242 3.48 -21.86 -1.28
CA LEU A 242 2.58 -22.75 -2.01
C LEU A 242 3.09 -23.06 -3.41
N GLN A 243 3.64 -22.06 -4.10
CA GLN A 243 4.25 -22.27 -5.42
C GLN A 243 5.45 -23.21 -5.32
N ALA A 244 6.33 -23.02 -4.33
CA ALA A 244 7.49 -23.87 -4.12
C ALA A 244 7.10 -25.31 -3.77
N LEU A 245 6.09 -25.52 -2.90
CA LEU A 245 5.57 -26.84 -2.56
C LEU A 245 5.05 -27.56 -3.79
N ARG A 246 4.27 -26.87 -4.63
CA ARG A 246 3.72 -27.41 -5.87
C ARG A 246 4.82 -27.80 -6.87
N LEU A 247 5.78 -26.89 -7.13
CA LEU A 247 6.89 -27.13 -8.06
C LEU A 247 7.83 -28.24 -7.59
N GLY A 248 7.99 -28.38 -6.27
CA GLY A 248 8.80 -29.41 -5.65
C GLY A 248 8.12 -30.78 -5.56
N GLY A 249 6.84 -30.89 -5.96
CA GLY A 249 6.08 -32.15 -5.85
C GLY A 249 6.01 -32.66 -4.41
N VAL A 250 5.88 -31.76 -3.44
CA VAL A 250 5.89 -32.10 -2.01
C VAL A 250 4.60 -32.83 -1.65
N ASP A 251 4.76 -33.97 -0.97
CA ASP A 251 3.66 -34.75 -0.40
C ASP A 251 2.95 -33.88 0.69
N PRO A 252 1.65 -33.55 0.52
CA PRO A 252 0.91 -32.72 1.47
C PRO A 252 0.97 -33.21 2.93
N ASP A 253 0.97 -34.53 3.16
CA ASP A 253 1.00 -35.12 4.50
C ASP A 253 2.33 -34.88 5.25
N LYS A 254 3.38 -34.49 4.54
CA LYS A 254 4.69 -34.16 5.13
C LYS A 254 4.81 -32.69 5.53
N ILE A 255 3.93 -31.81 5.03
CA ILE A 255 4.04 -30.36 5.21
C ILE A 255 4.03 -30.00 6.70
N GLU A 256 3.07 -30.55 7.46
CA GLU A 256 2.92 -30.23 8.88
C GLU A 256 4.14 -30.71 9.71
N ASN A 257 4.76 -31.80 9.33
CA ASN A 257 5.87 -32.39 10.11
C ASN A 257 7.23 -31.83 9.70
N GLU A 258 7.52 -31.73 8.40
CA GLU A 258 8.84 -31.45 7.86
C GLU A 258 9.04 -29.96 7.54
N LEU A 259 7.95 -29.21 7.30
CA LEU A 259 7.93 -27.82 6.86
C LEU A 259 8.92 -27.57 5.68
N PRO A 260 8.72 -28.23 4.53
CA PRO A 260 9.60 -28.06 3.38
C PRO A 260 9.70 -26.59 2.98
N TYR A 261 10.87 -26.16 2.53
CA TYR A 261 11.12 -24.77 2.11
C TYR A 261 10.82 -23.72 3.17
N ALA A 262 10.95 -24.04 4.48
CA ALA A 262 10.64 -23.16 5.61
C ALA A 262 11.27 -21.76 5.51
N GLY A 263 12.42 -21.62 4.83
CA GLY A 263 13.07 -20.33 4.61
C GLY A 263 12.28 -19.36 3.72
N ILE A 264 11.22 -19.82 3.02
CA ILE A 264 10.30 -18.93 2.31
C ILE A 264 9.38 -18.22 3.31
N LEU A 265 8.91 -18.93 4.34
CA LEU A 265 8.03 -18.37 5.38
C LEU A 265 8.79 -17.62 6.48
N LEU A 266 9.94 -18.16 6.90
CA LEU A 266 10.68 -17.71 8.07
C LEU A 266 12.03 -17.09 7.64
N LYS A 267 12.16 -15.78 7.82
CA LYS A 267 13.34 -15.01 7.36
C LYS A 267 14.41 -14.83 8.43
N LYS A 268 14.16 -15.28 9.67
CA LYS A 268 15.11 -15.21 10.79
C LYS A 268 15.45 -16.60 11.28
N ASN A 269 16.74 -16.85 11.57
CA ASN A 269 17.19 -18.13 12.11
C ASN A 269 16.58 -18.45 13.47
N GLU A 270 16.30 -17.42 14.27
CA GLU A 270 15.65 -17.54 15.57
C GLU A 270 14.22 -18.09 15.41
N ASP A 271 13.45 -17.58 14.45
CA ASP A 271 12.09 -18.02 14.14
C ASP A 271 12.10 -19.46 13.61
N LEU A 272 13.05 -19.81 12.73
CA LEU A 272 13.23 -21.19 12.25
C LEU A 272 13.50 -22.17 13.41
N THR A 273 14.34 -21.77 14.35
CA THR A 273 14.69 -22.57 15.51
C THR A 273 13.50 -22.71 16.46
N ALA A 274 12.76 -21.60 16.68
CA ALA A 274 11.55 -21.59 17.51
C ALA A 274 10.47 -22.56 16.98
N VAL A 275 10.21 -22.53 15.67
CA VAL A 275 9.25 -23.43 15.02
C VAL A 275 9.71 -24.89 15.11
N LYS A 276 10.99 -25.20 14.87
CA LYS A 276 11.55 -26.56 15.01
C LYS A 276 11.39 -27.08 16.44
N ASN A 277 11.69 -26.24 17.44
CA ASN A 277 11.56 -26.62 18.85
C ASN A 277 10.10 -26.85 19.26
N ALA A 278 9.17 -26.02 18.76
CA ALA A 278 7.73 -26.20 19.01
C ALA A 278 7.25 -27.53 18.42
N LYS A 279 7.60 -27.86 17.18
CA LYS A 279 7.26 -29.13 16.54
C LYS A 279 7.83 -30.34 17.28
N ASN A 280 9.07 -30.28 17.75
CA ASN A 280 9.69 -31.35 18.52
C ASN A 280 9.00 -31.59 19.89
N ARG A 281 8.48 -30.53 20.53
CA ARG A 281 7.70 -30.65 21.77
C ARG A 281 6.38 -31.38 21.55
N VAL A 282 5.65 -31.04 20.48
CA VAL A 282 4.38 -31.72 20.10
C VAL A 282 4.66 -33.20 19.83
N ARG A 283 5.72 -33.53 19.07
CA ARG A 283 6.12 -34.90 18.76
C ARG A 283 6.47 -35.72 20.00
N ASN A 284 6.99 -35.09 21.06
CA ASN A 284 7.36 -35.70 22.33
C ASN A 284 6.20 -35.72 23.39
N GLY A 285 4.97 -35.42 22.99
CA GLY A 285 3.78 -35.55 23.83
C GLY A 285 3.44 -34.37 24.74
N TYR A 286 4.10 -33.21 24.56
CA TYR A 286 3.72 -31.94 25.21
C TYR A 286 2.67 -31.25 24.32
N ARG A 287 1.43 -31.08 24.81
CA ARG A 287 0.41 -30.26 24.15
C ARG A 287 0.81 -28.77 24.18
N TRP A 288 0.38 -28.05 23.15
CA TRP A 288 0.49 -26.58 22.99
C TRP A 288 -0.12 -25.82 24.14
#